data_9a738109626661e20780b801dddc7362
#
_entry.id   9a738109626661e20780b801dddc7362
#
_cell.length_a   1.000
_cell.length_b   1.000
_cell.length_c   1.000
_cell.angle_alpha   90.00
_cell.angle_beta   90.00
_cell.angle_gamma   90.00
#
_symmetry.space_group_name_H-M   'P 1'
#
loop_
_entity.id
_entity.type
_entity.pdbx_description
1 polymer ?
#
loop_
_entity_poly.entity_id
_entity_poly.type
_entity_poly.pdbx_seq_one_letter_code
_entity_poly.pdbx_strand_id
1 'polypeptide(L)'
;MQKNKTYYILFIALISSLGYSQAPKKTLHTQFCNEKINVDGKLTEPIWAKADIAKDFLMINPDNGKTEPKERRTEVKVVYDNDAIYIGATLYDNEPSKIRKELASRDSDASADIFGVFINGYNDSQQEARFAVSAAG
;
A
#
# COMPACT_ATOMS: atom_id res chain seq x y z
N MET A 1 6.70 -1.41 -57.30
CA MET A 1 7.46 -1.60 -56.05
C MET A 1 7.13 -0.62 -54.91
N GLN A 2 6.12 0.26 -55.07
CA GLN A 2 5.76 1.32 -54.11
C GLN A 2 4.62 0.92 -53.13
N LYS A 3 3.76 0.00 -53.52
CA LYS A 3 2.59 -0.40 -52.67
C LYS A 3 2.94 -1.10 -51.35
N ASN A 4 4.03 -1.84 -51.29
CA ASN A 4 4.43 -2.58 -50.08
C ASN A 4 4.98 -1.68 -48.96
N LYS A 5 5.59 -0.55 -49.30
CA LYS A 5 6.13 0.39 -48.30
C LYS A 5 5.01 1.05 -47.47
N THR A 6 3.87 1.31 -48.10
CA THR A 6 2.71 1.95 -47.42
C THR A 6 2.09 1.00 -46.37
N TYR A 7 2.02 -0.29 -46.65
CA TYR A 7 1.51 -1.27 -45.68
C TYR A 7 2.43 -1.46 -44.45
N TYR A 8 3.76 -1.41 -44.64
CA TYR A 8 4.71 -1.46 -43.54
C TYR A 8 4.61 -0.24 -42.63
N ILE A 9 4.43 0.95 -43.17
CA ILE A 9 4.25 2.19 -42.40
C ILE A 9 2.93 2.14 -41.60
N LEU A 10 1.85 1.65 -42.21
CA LEU A 10 0.56 1.48 -41.56
C LEU A 10 0.62 0.42 -40.43
N PHE A 11 1.35 -0.67 -40.63
CA PHE A 11 1.54 -1.72 -39.64
C PHE A 11 2.39 -1.25 -38.44
N ILE A 12 3.44 -0.48 -38.68
CA ILE A 12 4.28 0.12 -37.62
C ILE A 12 3.48 1.16 -36.83
N ALA A 13 2.66 1.98 -37.48
CA ALA A 13 1.79 2.95 -36.80
C ALA A 13 0.73 2.28 -35.90
N LEU A 14 0.25 1.09 -36.26
CA LEU A 14 -0.72 0.34 -35.48
C LEU A 14 -0.10 -0.26 -34.21
N ILE A 15 1.18 -0.65 -34.24
CA ILE A 15 1.89 -1.22 -33.09
C ILE A 15 2.24 -0.13 -32.05
N SER A 16 2.51 1.09 -32.48
CA SER A 16 2.83 2.20 -31.59
C SER A 16 1.62 2.70 -30.76
N SER A 17 0.39 2.31 -31.12
CA SER A 17 -0.83 2.64 -30.38
C SER A 17 -1.17 1.70 -29.23
N LEU A 18 -0.38 0.64 -29.02
CA LEU A 18 -0.44 -0.19 -27.81
C LEU A 18 0.20 0.57 -26.65
N GLY A 19 -0.41 1.70 -26.30
CA GLY A 19 0.00 2.52 -25.16
C GLY A 19 -0.04 1.70 -23.89
N TYR A 20 1.03 1.74 -23.12
CA TYR A 20 1.09 1.20 -21.78
C TYR A 20 0.01 1.90 -20.93
N SER A 21 -1.13 1.24 -20.74
CA SER A 21 -2.11 1.67 -19.75
C SER A 21 -1.54 1.39 -18.36
N GLN A 22 -0.82 2.35 -17.80
CA GLN A 22 -0.48 2.31 -16.40
C GLN A 22 -1.76 2.51 -15.61
N ALA A 23 -2.07 1.59 -14.70
CA ALA A 23 -3.16 1.79 -13.76
C ALA A 23 -2.95 3.12 -13.00
N PRO A 24 -4.01 3.92 -12.81
CA PRO A 24 -3.89 5.20 -12.15
C PRO A 24 -3.30 5.00 -10.75
N LYS A 25 -2.23 5.74 -10.45
CA LYS A 25 -1.57 5.71 -9.14
C LYS A 25 -2.55 6.24 -8.10
N LYS A 26 -2.83 5.44 -7.08
CA LYS A 26 -3.67 5.88 -5.95
C LYS A 26 -2.95 6.98 -5.18
N THR A 27 -3.69 7.99 -4.75
CA THR A 27 -3.18 9.12 -3.97
C THR A 27 -3.92 9.17 -2.64
N LEU A 28 -3.19 9.36 -1.56
CA LEU A 28 -3.72 9.59 -0.22
C LEU A 28 -3.29 10.99 0.21
N HIS A 29 -4.26 11.81 0.64
CA HIS A 29 -3.97 13.13 1.21
C HIS A 29 -3.80 13.01 2.71
N THR A 30 -2.60 13.29 3.19
CA THR A 30 -2.31 13.26 4.62
C THR A 30 -2.55 14.63 5.25
N GLN A 31 -2.87 14.67 6.56
CA GLN A 31 -3.20 15.89 7.28
C GLN A 31 -2.20 16.15 8.40
N PHE A 32 -1.94 17.44 8.63
CA PHE A 32 -1.14 17.88 9.75
C PHE A 32 -1.94 17.75 11.05
N CYS A 33 -1.33 17.18 12.06
CA CYS A 33 -1.91 16.99 13.38
C CYS A 33 -1.31 18.00 14.38
N ASN A 34 -2.16 18.78 15.04
CA ASN A 34 -1.75 19.66 16.12
C ASN A 34 -1.89 19.01 17.51
N GLU A 35 -2.48 17.82 17.56
CA GLU A 35 -2.75 17.08 18.78
C GLU A 35 -1.65 16.05 19.01
N LYS A 36 -1.39 15.74 20.27
CA LYS A 36 -0.45 14.65 20.59
C LYS A 36 -1.10 13.32 20.24
N ILE A 37 -0.46 12.56 19.36
CA ILE A 37 -0.85 11.18 19.05
C ILE A 37 -0.28 10.25 20.13
N ASN A 38 -1.13 9.37 20.65
CA ASN A 38 -0.72 8.31 21.56
C ASN A 38 -0.54 7.00 20.78
N VAL A 39 0.67 6.49 20.75
CA VAL A 39 0.99 5.26 20.00
C VAL A 39 0.64 4.05 20.88
N ASP A 40 -0.64 3.76 21.03
CA ASP A 40 -1.17 2.68 21.88
C ASP A 40 -1.96 1.60 21.11
N GLY A 41 -1.89 1.68 19.76
CA GLY A 41 -2.63 0.78 18.87
C GLY A 41 -4.12 1.12 18.69
N LYS A 42 -4.57 2.28 19.19
CA LYS A 42 -5.95 2.75 19.04
C LYS A 42 -5.98 4.03 18.22
N LEU A 43 -6.97 4.15 17.35
CA LEU A 43 -7.17 5.34 16.51
C LEU A 43 -8.31 6.19 17.10
N THR A 44 -8.11 6.65 18.34
CA THR A 44 -9.15 7.35 19.12
C THR A 44 -9.05 8.85 19.05
N GLU A 45 -7.91 9.40 18.65
CA GLU A 45 -7.73 10.84 18.52
C GLU A 45 -8.61 11.40 17.39
N PRO A 46 -9.20 12.61 17.58
CA PRO A 46 -10.12 13.20 16.61
C PRO A 46 -9.56 13.36 15.19
N ILE A 47 -8.24 13.48 15.05
CA ILE A 47 -7.59 13.59 13.74
C ILE A 47 -7.81 12.36 12.88
N TRP A 48 -7.84 11.15 13.48
CA TRP A 48 -8.07 9.91 12.75
C TRP A 48 -9.45 9.84 12.08
N ALA A 49 -10.44 10.50 12.67
CA ALA A 49 -11.78 10.56 12.08
C ALA A 49 -11.84 11.43 10.83
N LYS A 50 -10.90 12.39 10.69
CA LYS A 50 -10.82 13.32 9.58
C LYS A 50 -9.84 12.88 8.48
N ALA A 51 -8.92 11.98 8.81
CA ALA A 51 -7.89 11.51 7.89
C ALA A 51 -8.49 10.67 6.76
N ASP A 52 -7.97 10.86 5.56
CA ASP A 52 -8.30 10.04 4.40
C ASP A 52 -7.93 8.58 4.64
N ILE A 53 -8.69 7.67 4.04
CA ILE A 53 -8.50 6.25 4.19
C ILE A 53 -7.94 5.65 2.90
N ALA A 54 -6.75 5.08 2.98
CA ALA A 54 -6.26 4.17 1.95
C ALA A 54 -6.93 2.81 2.13
N LYS A 55 -7.58 2.33 1.10
CA LYS A 55 -8.36 1.08 1.06
C LYS A 55 -8.34 0.45 -0.33
N ASP A 56 -9.02 -0.67 -0.47
CA ASP A 56 -9.11 -1.42 -1.72
C ASP A 56 -7.71 -1.82 -2.20
N PHE A 57 -6.93 -2.42 -1.31
CA PHE A 57 -5.61 -2.94 -1.62
C PHE A 57 -5.70 -4.12 -2.58
N LEU A 58 -4.66 -4.27 -3.40
CA LEU A 58 -4.60 -5.35 -4.37
C LEU A 58 -3.78 -6.50 -3.81
N MET A 59 -4.30 -7.70 -3.99
CA MET A 59 -3.60 -8.92 -3.61
C MET A 59 -2.44 -9.21 -4.57
N ILE A 60 -1.37 -9.76 -4.03
CA ILE A 60 -0.28 -10.37 -4.81
C ILE A 60 -0.52 -11.85 -4.95
N ASN A 61 -0.92 -12.51 -3.88
CA ASN A 61 -1.29 -13.92 -3.80
C ASN A 61 -2.60 -14.10 -3.03
N PRO A 62 -3.41 -15.11 -3.34
CA PRO A 62 -3.33 -16.02 -4.49
C PRO A 62 -3.76 -15.38 -5.82
N ASP A 63 -4.51 -14.31 -5.79
CA ASP A 63 -5.18 -13.68 -6.93
C ASP A 63 -4.56 -12.33 -7.27
N ASN A 64 -3.40 -12.33 -7.91
CA ASN A 64 -2.66 -11.11 -8.25
C ASN A 64 -3.53 -10.09 -9.01
N GLY A 65 -3.53 -8.86 -8.49
CA GLY A 65 -4.25 -7.73 -9.08
C GLY A 65 -5.73 -7.64 -8.73
N LYS A 66 -6.30 -8.61 -8.01
CA LYS A 66 -7.66 -8.50 -7.48
C LYS A 66 -7.69 -7.70 -6.19
N THR A 67 -8.77 -6.99 -5.96
CA THR A 67 -9.01 -6.31 -4.68
C THR A 67 -9.18 -7.32 -3.55
N GLU A 68 -8.67 -7.00 -2.39
CA GLU A 68 -8.82 -7.78 -1.17
C GLU A 68 -10.30 -8.07 -0.84
N PRO A 69 -10.63 -9.23 -0.23
CA PRO A 69 -11.98 -9.54 0.22
C PRO A 69 -12.45 -8.55 1.29
N LYS A 70 -13.74 -8.20 1.27
CA LYS A 70 -14.32 -7.25 2.24
C LYS A 70 -14.13 -7.68 3.69
N GLU A 71 -14.15 -8.98 3.94
CA GLU A 71 -13.99 -9.60 5.27
C GLU A 71 -12.56 -9.52 5.81
N ARG A 72 -11.59 -9.30 4.91
CA ARG A 72 -10.16 -9.21 5.21
C ARG A 72 -9.56 -7.92 4.65
N ARG A 73 -10.36 -6.88 4.59
CA ARG A 73 -9.90 -5.59 4.08
C ARG A 73 -8.92 -4.93 5.03
N THR A 74 -8.12 -4.09 4.47
CA THR A 74 -7.18 -3.24 5.19
C THR A 74 -7.55 -1.78 5.00
N GLU A 75 -7.57 -1.02 6.08
CA GLU A 75 -7.78 0.41 6.07
C GLU A 75 -6.57 1.09 6.71
N VAL A 76 -5.93 2.00 5.99
CA VAL A 76 -4.75 2.71 6.48
C VAL A 76 -5.00 4.20 6.45
N LYS A 77 -4.61 4.88 7.51
CA LYS A 77 -4.66 6.33 7.65
C LYS A 77 -3.27 6.85 7.95
N VAL A 78 -2.96 8.02 7.42
CA VAL A 78 -1.66 8.67 7.62
C VAL A 78 -1.88 10.10 8.04
N VAL A 79 -1.26 10.50 9.13
CA VAL A 79 -1.20 11.88 9.59
C VAL A 79 0.24 12.22 9.99
N TYR A 80 0.57 13.47 10.13
CA TYR A 80 1.93 13.89 10.50
C TYR A 80 1.88 15.15 11.38
N ASP A 81 2.95 15.34 12.14
CA ASP A 81 3.22 16.57 12.86
C ASP A 81 4.63 17.10 12.50
N ASN A 82 5.21 17.95 13.32
CA ASN A 82 6.56 18.48 13.09
C ASN A 82 7.68 17.46 13.35
N ASP A 83 7.39 16.39 14.07
CA ASP A 83 8.39 15.46 14.58
C ASP A 83 8.29 14.08 13.92
N ALA A 84 7.08 13.67 13.46
CA ALA A 84 6.84 12.31 13.01
C ALA A 84 5.73 12.18 11.95
N ILE A 85 5.76 11.04 11.26
CA ILE A 85 4.65 10.52 10.44
C ILE A 85 4.00 9.38 11.24
N TYR A 86 2.70 9.48 11.46
CA TYR A 86 1.90 8.46 12.16
C TYR A 86 1.08 7.68 11.16
N ILE A 87 1.15 6.37 11.24
CA ILE A 87 0.44 5.46 10.35
C ILE A 87 -0.45 4.57 11.23
N GLY A 88 -1.76 4.71 11.04
CA GLY A 88 -2.75 3.91 11.71
C GLY A 88 -3.37 2.92 10.74
N ALA A 89 -3.25 1.62 11.02
CA ALA A 89 -3.80 0.56 10.20
C ALA A 89 -4.83 -0.26 10.96
N THR A 90 -5.96 -0.53 10.31
CA THR A 90 -6.95 -1.50 10.79
C THR A 90 -7.02 -2.64 9.79
N LEU A 91 -6.62 -3.82 10.22
CA LEU A 91 -6.64 -5.05 9.43
C LEU A 91 -7.82 -5.89 9.92
N TYR A 92 -8.83 -6.03 9.05
CA TYR A 92 -10.02 -6.82 9.38
C TYR A 92 -9.76 -8.28 9.08
N ASP A 93 -10.24 -9.16 9.96
CA ASP A 93 -10.19 -10.59 9.77
C ASP A 93 -11.46 -11.23 10.34
N ASN A 94 -12.10 -12.10 9.58
CA ASN A 94 -13.27 -12.85 9.99
C ASN A 94 -12.93 -14.14 10.77
N GLU A 95 -11.62 -14.50 10.83
CA GLU A 95 -11.10 -15.67 11.54
C GLU A 95 -9.90 -15.30 12.44
N PRO A 96 -10.07 -14.44 13.46
CA PRO A 96 -8.94 -13.93 14.26
C PRO A 96 -8.12 -15.01 14.96
N SER A 97 -8.71 -16.19 15.18
CA SER A 97 -8.02 -17.35 15.77
C SER A 97 -6.95 -17.95 14.85
N LYS A 98 -6.98 -17.65 13.55
CA LYS A 98 -6.02 -18.13 12.56
C LYS A 98 -4.87 -17.14 12.32
N ILE A 99 -4.91 -15.97 12.91
CA ILE A 99 -3.81 -14.98 12.83
C ILE A 99 -2.55 -15.61 13.42
N ARG A 100 -1.51 -15.66 12.60
CA ARG A 100 -0.22 -16.22 13.03
C ARG A 100 0.54 -15.20 13.85
N LYS A 101 1.00 -15.62 15.04
CA LYS A 101 1.63 -14.76 16.07
C LYS A 101 2.92 -15.39 16.60
N GLU A 102 3.71 -16.02 15.75
CA GLU A 102 4.99 -16.56 16.19
C GLU A 102 5.97 -15.42 16.48
N LEU A 103 6.59 -15.50 17.65
CA LEU A 103 7.68 -14.60 18.00
C LEU A 103 8.95 -15.05 17.29
N ALA A 104 9.66 -14.10 16.74
CA ALA A 104 10.97 -14.32 16.13
C ALA A 104 12.01 -13.36 16.71
N SER A 105 13.25 -13.65 16.44
CA SER A 105 14.33 -12.71 16.73
C SER A 105 14.14 -11.45 15.87
N ARG A 106 14.61 -10.32 16.39
CA ARG A 106 14.62 -9.06 15.66
C ARG A 106 15.25 -9.26 14.28
N ASP A 107 14.64 -8.65 13.27
CA ASP A 107 15.09 -8.69 11.87
C ASP A 107 15.09 -10.11 11.22
N SER A 108 14.33 -11.04 11.80
CA SER A 108 14.11 -12.36 11.21
C SER A 108 12.67 -12.56 10.74
N ASP A 109 12.50 -13.32 9.64
CA ASP A 109 11.18 -13.68 9.14
C ASP A 109 10.54 -14.74 10.06
N ALA A 110 9.54 -14.32 10.84
CA ALA A 110 8.70 -15.23 11.60
C ALA A 110 7.54 -15.75 10.75
N SER A 111 6.99 -16.89 11.13
CA SER A 111 5.69 -17.32 10.62
C SER A 111 4.57 -16.53 11.32
N ALA A 112 4.50 -15.24 11.01
CA ALA A 112 3.54 -14.30 11.59
C ALA A 112 2.87 -13.48 10.51
N ASP A 113 1.67 -12.98 10.80
CA ASP A 113 1.04 -11.99 9.95
C ASP A 113 1.73 -10.64 10.21
N ILE A 114 2.05 -9.92 9.14
CA ILE A 114 2.88 -8.71 9.19
C ILE A 114 2.16 -7.58 8.46
N PHE A 115 2.16 -6.41 9.09
CA PHE A 115 1.87 -5.15 8.42
C PHE A 115 3.17 -4.42 8.12
N GLY A 116 3.37 -4.04 6.85
CA GLY A 116 4.58 -3.36 6.42
C GLY A 116 4.30 -2.08 5.66
N VAL A 117 5.18 -1.09 5.85
CA VAL A 117 5.17 0.18 5.15
C VAL A 117 6.51 0.40 4.50
N PHE A 118 6.50 0.83 3.24
CA PHE A 118 7.69 1.18 2.49
C PHE A 118 7.67 2.68 2.21
N ILE A 119 8.71 3.37 2.60
CA ILE A 119 8.82 4.82 2.44
C ILE A 119 10.03 5.13 1.56
N ASN A 120 9.77 5.73 0.39
CA ASN A 120 10.80 6.30 -0.45
C ASN A 120 10.87 7.81 -0.18
N GLY A 121 11.78 8.23 0.69
CA GLY A 121 11.93 9.62 1.10
C GLY A 121 12.49 10.54 0.01
N TYR A 122 13.16 9.99 -0.99
CA TYR A 122 13.77 10.76 -2.08
C TYR A 122 12.92 10.79 -3.35
N ASN A 123 11.84 10.02 -3.41
CA ASN A 123 10.98 9.88 -4.59
C ASN A 123 11.76 9.52 -5.88
N ASP A 124 12.87 8.80 -5.74
CA ASP A 124 13.78 8.43 -6.82
C ASP A 124 13.53 6.99 -7.35
N SER A 125 12.65 6.25 -6.70
CA SER A 125 12.35 4.84 -6.97
C SER A 125 13.56 3.89 -6.85
N GLN A 126 14.61 4.32 -6.16
CA GLN A 126 15.85 3.55 -5.99
C GLN A 126 16.07 3.07 -4.56
N GLN A 127 15.63 3.85 -3.58
CA GLN A 127 15.83 3.56 -2.16
C GLN A 127 14.51 3.65 -1.41
N GLU A 128 14.30 2.68 -0.54
CA GLU A 128 13.15 2.66 0.34
C GLU A 128 13.54 2.19 1.74
N ALA A 129 12.89 2.74 2.75
CA ALA A 129 12.95 2.24 4.11
C ALA A 129 11.71 1.38 4.37
N ARG A 130 11.91 0.15 4.82
CA ARG A 130 10.85 -0.77 5.23
C ARG A 130 10.67 -0.71 6.75
N PHE A 131 9.44 -0.49 7.17
CA PHE A 131 9.01 -0.61 8.56
C PHE A 131 7.96 -1.72 8.64
N ALA A 132 8.15 -2.67 9.53
CA ALA A 132 7.26 -3.81 9.65
C ALA A 132 6.93 -4.10 11.11
N VAL A 133 5.67 -4.46 11.36
CA VAL A 133 5.18 -4.89 12.67
C VAL A 133 4.46 -6.21 12.50
N SER A 134 4.80 -7.19 13.33
CA SER A 134 4.15 -8.48 13.35
C SER A 134 2.91 -8.47 14.25
N ALA A 135 2.01 -9.42 14.04
CA ALA A 135 0.84 -9.61 14.90
C ALA A 135 1.20 -10.06 16.34
N ALA A 136 2.48 -10.39 16.57
CA ALA A 136 3.00 -10.74 17.89
C ALA A 136 3.55 -9.52 18.66
N GLY A 137 3.76 -8.38 17.97
CA GLY A 137 4.34 -7.14 18.51
C GLY A 137 5.71 -6.85 17.98
#